data_2dec87a43049c7beb45458bc7e8a6cab
#
_entry.id   2dec87a43049c7beb45458bc7e8a6cab
#
_cell.length_a   1.000
_cell.length_b   1.000
_cell.length_c   1.000
_cell.angle_alpha   90.00
_cell.angle_beta   90.00
_cell.angle_gamma   90.00
#
_symmetry.space_group_name_H-M   'P 1'
#
loop_
_entity.id
_entity.type
_entity.pdbx_description
1 polymer ?
#
loop_
_entity_poly.entity_id
_entity_poly.type
_entity_poly.pdbx_seq_one_letter_code
_entity_poly.pdbx_strand_id
1 'polypeptide(L)'
;MKKLFALLLALAMVGSIALADPASLTGCSVSSGVVNAVNYIDITAPFSGTLQPFTWEAGDLVNAGDLLFSMRTTTIYATEDATVQAIYCAAGDDATAVATRYGGLIAMRPESEWVIAGSITTAYDKRDNRVVDVGETLYFRSNKEGRSVGTGRVTMVSGTEYMVEVLTGEFEPGEILSLFRDKNRTASDQVGRGVVNRRNTLMAVGQGRVAEVLVKVGDQVKNGTPLLRLMPTATTPDASPDITAAQNGVIGTLAVQPGQQVYEGQLLARLMLVDKLEVVAQVDEVNLKNLYVGDKVSVTLDMDESNVLTGTVTEIGNLGTTVQNAAYFPVHVELTTNQIPLGASASVYIPNNK
;
A
#
# COMPACT_ATOMS: atom_id res chain seq x y z
N MET A 1 -5.41 8.40 58.56
CA MET A 1 -4.87 9.70 58.98
C MET A 1 -3.44 9.80 58.45
N LYS A 2 -3.10 10.93 57.92
CA LYS A 2 -1.81 11.41 57.40
C LYS A 2 -1.46 10.95 55.95
N LYS A 3 -1.91 11.80 55.03
CA LYS A 3 -1.45 11.93 53.66
C LYS A 3 -0.04 12.54 53.65
N LEU A 4 0.92 11.91 52.97
CA LEU A 4 2.20 12.53 52.69
C LEU A 4 2.22 12.94 51.23
N PHE A 5 2.26 14.24 51.00
CA PHE A 5 2.49 14.89 49.71
C PHE A 5 3.97 14.69 49.33
N ALA A 6 4.23 14.00 48.22
CA ALA A 6 5.53 14.04 47.58
C ALA A 6 5.46 15.04 46.42
N LEU A 7 6.05 16.20 46.63
CA LEU A 7 6.25 17.26 45.65
C LEU A 7 7.42 16.85 44.77
N LEU A 8 7.13 16.39 43.52
CA LEU A 8 8.16 16.11 42.52
C LEU A 8 8.52 17.43 41.81
N LEU A 9 9.68 17.96 42.17
CA LEU A 9 10.29 19.14 41.53
C LEU A 9 10.80 18.72 40.14
N ALA A 10 10.00 18.98 39.11
CA ALA A 10 10.46 18.86 37.70
C ALA A 10 11.40 20.06 37.43
N LEU A 11 12.70 19.79 37.42
CA LEU A 11 13.73 20.73 36.99
C LEU A 11 13.63 20.84 35.47
N ALA A 12 12.90 21.85 34.99
CA ALA A 12 12.91 22.24 33.60
C ALA A 12 14.31 22.78 33.28
N MET A 13 15.12 21.99 32.58
CA MET A 13 16.28 22.54 31.86
C MET A 13 15.75 23.38 30.70
N VAL A 14 15.53 24.65 30.94
CA VAL A 14 15.43 25.66 29.91
C VAL A 14 16.84 25.82 29.37
N GLY A 15 17.12 25.13 28.26
CA GLY A 15 18.30 25.43 27.45
C GLY A 15 18.17 26.91 27.04
N SER A 16 19.02 27.79 27.55
CA SER A 16 19.11 29.15 27.10
C SER A 16 19.48 29.16 25.63
N ILE A 17 18.51 29.42 24.75
CA ILE A 17 18.74 29.86 23.40
C ILE A 17 19.48 31.20 23.58
N ALA A 18 20.75 31.24 23.27
CA ALA A 18 21.51 32.48 23.24
C ALA A 18 20.97 33.28 22.06
N LEU A 19 20.02 34.16 22.32
CA LEU A 19 19.62 35.20 21.36
C LEU A 19 20.84 36.10 21.19
N ALA A 20 21.33 36.20 19.95
CA ALA A 20 22.38 37.17 19.65
C ALA A 20 21.80 38.59 19.86
N ASP A 21 22.56 39.43 20.54
CA ASP A 21 22.16 40.82 20.80
C ASP A 21 22.02 41.58 19.48
N PRO A 22 20.89 42.27 19.19
CA PRO A 22 20.71 43.09 17.97
C PRO A 22 21.87 44.12 17.77
N ALA A 23 22.57 44.50 18.82
CA ALA A 23 23.78 45.34 18.73
C ALA A 23 24.94 44.67 17.94
N SER A 24 24.94 43.36 17.76
CA SER A 24 25.99 42.62 17.04
C SER A 24 25.86 42.71 15.51
N LEU A 25 24.82 43.31 14.98
CA LEU A 25 24.60 43.48 13.52
C LEU A 25 25.24 44.74 12.94
N THR A 26 25.73 45.64 13.81
CA THR A 26 26.42 46.86 13.36
C THR A 26 27.83 46.55 12.85
N GLY A 27 28.15 47.01 11.65
CA GLY A 27 29.46 46.77 11.02
C GLY A 27 29.54 45.46 10.29
N CYS A 28 28.41 44.86 9.92
CA CYS A 28 28.29 43.68 9.07
C CYS A 28 27.86 44.07 7.66
N SER A 29 28.34 43.32 6.67
CA SER A 29 27.70 43.31 5.34
C SER A 29 26.55 42.29 5.34
N VAL A 30 25.48 42.60 4.60
CA VAL A 30 24.27 41.77 4.54
C VAL A 30 24.23 41.06 3.19
N SER A 31 24.00 39.79 3.21
CA SER A 31 23.79 38.97 2.02
C SER A 31 22.43 38.27 2.09
N SER A 32 21.65 38.36 1.03
CA SER A 32 20.35 37.67 0.94
C SER A 32 20.52 36.21 0.66
N GLY A 33 19.67 35.41 1.27
CA GLY A 33 19.64 33.95 1.09
C GLY A 33 18.24 33.35 1.23
N VAL A 34 18.16 32.09 1.03
CA VAL A 34 16.91 31.28 1.13
C VAL A 34 17.15 30.08 2.03
N VAL A 35 16.16 29.79 2.89
CA VAL A 35 16.19 28.63 3.77
C VAL A 35 15.93 27.35 2.97
N ASN A 36 16.86 26.42 3.02
CA ASN A 36 16.79 25.11 2.37
C ASN A 36 16.97 23.98 3.40
N ALA A 37 16.54 22.77 3.03
CA ALA A 37 16.92 21.57 3.75
C ALA A 37 18.31 21.12 3.33
N VAL A 38 19.16 20.73 4.29
CA VAL A 38 20.47 20.15 4.02
C VAL A 38 20.37 18.78 3.37
N ASN A 39 19.38 17.99 3.81
CA ASN A 39 19.18 16.60 3.38
C ASN A 39 17.87 16.42 2.62
N TYR A 40 17.84 15.47 1.70
CA TYR A 40 16.63 15.05 1.02
C TYR A 40 16.65 13.53 0.77
N ILE A 41 15.47 12.97 0.53
CA ILE A 41 15.28 11.58 0.12
C ILE A 41 14.52 11.58 -1.21
N ASP A 42 15.08 10.91 -2.21
CA ASP A 42 14.39 10.66 -3.46
C ASP A 42 13.48 9.44 -3.30
N ILE A 43 12.19 9.64 -3.45
CA ILE A 43 11.17 8.61 -3.42
C ILE A 43 11.00 8.08 -4.85
N THR A 44 11.29 6.81 -5.06
CA THR A 44 11.26 6.18 -6.39
C THR A 44 10.23 5.06 -6.47
N ALA A 45 9.78 4.74 -7.69
CA ALA A 45 8.86 3.63 -7.93
C ALA A 45 9.56 2.29 -7.65
N PRO A 46 8.99 1.41 -6.78
CA PRO A 46 9.60 0.13 -6.43
C PRO A 46 9.49 -0.92 -7.53
N PHE A 47 8.58 -0.74 -8.49
CA PHE A 47 8.39 -1.57 -9.68
C PHE A 47 7.63 -0.78 -10.75
N SER A 48 7.64 -1.29 -11.99
CA SER A 48 6.89 -0.69 -13.09
C SER A 48 5.39 -0.96 -12.96
N GLY A 49 4.56 0.07 -13.09
CA GLY A 49 3.10 -0.07 -12.92
C GLY A 49 2.38 1.27 -12.98
N THR A 50 1.14 1.29 -12.52
CA THR A 50 0.31 2.50 -12.48
C THR A 50 0.14 2.96 -11.05
N LEU A 51 0.37 4.24 -10.78
CA LEU A 51 0.08 4.87 -9.50
C LEU A 51 -1.43 4.93 -9.26
N GLN A 52 -1.84 4.71 -8.02
CA GLN A 52 -3.18 5.06 -7.58
C GLN A 52 -3.32 6.58 -7.45
N PRO A 53 -4.55 7.13 -7.45
CA PRO A 53 -4.76 8.53 -7.13
C PRO A 53 -4.18 8.89 -5.76
N PHE A 54 -3.54 10.04 -5.67
CA PHE A 54 -3.01 10.64 -4.45
C PHE A 54 -3.32 12.14 -4.44
N THR A 55 -3.20 12.80 -3.30
CA THR A 55 -3.56 14.22 -3.12
C THR A 55 -2.39 15.10 -2.70
N TRP A 56 -1.20 14.55 -2.59
CA TRP A 56 0.00 15.28 -2.20
C TRP A 56 0.36 16.35 -3.21
N GLU A 57 0.81 17.51 -2.69
CA GLU A 57 1.32 18.62 -3.47
C GLU A 57 2.72 19.04 -2.99
N ALA A 58 3.46 19.76 -3.83
CA ALA A 58 4.73 20.34 -3.40
C ALA A 58 4.49 21.40 -2.31
N GLY A 59 5.23 21.29 -1.21
CA GLY A 59 5.05 22.12 -0.02
C GLY A 59 4.32 21.41 1.13
N ASP A 60 3.70 20.24 0.90
CA ASP A 60 3.01 19.51 1.94
C ASP A 60 3.99 18.94 2.98
N LEU A 61 3.59 19.04 4.25
CA LEU A 61 4.28 18.42 5.39
C LEU A 61 3.94 16.93 5.46
N VAL A 62 4.96 16.11 5.68
CA VAL A 62 4.87 14.66 5.75
C VAL A 62 5.51 14.17 7.04
N ASN A 63 4.84 13.26 7.74
CA ASN A 63 5.40 12.57 8.91
C ASN A 63 5.92 11.18 8.53
N ALA A 64 6.88 10.68 9.29
CA ALA A 64 7.35 9.32 9.15
C ALA A 64 6.19 8.33 9.29
N GLY A 65 6.07 7.40 8.33
CA GLY A 65 4.99 6.43 8.26
C GLY A 65 3.79 6.86 7.41
N ASP A 66 3.67 8.13 7.00
CA ASP A 66 2.60 8.57 6.13
C ASP A 66 2.69 7.88 4.76
N LEU A 67 1.55 7.43 4.23
CA LEU A 67 1.45 6.85 2.89
C LEU A 67 1.61 7.96 1.84
N LEU A 68 2.70 7.92 1.08
CA LEU A 68 2.97 8.88 0.01
C LEU A 68 2.31 8.46 -1.30
N PHE A 69 2.59 7.25 -1.74
CA PHE A 69 2.07 6.70 -2.99
C PHE A 69 1.67 5.25 -2.81
N SER A 70 0.70 4.83 -3.61
CA SER A 70 0.32 3.42 -3.73
C SER A 70 0.32 3.01 -5.19
N MET A 71 0.94 1.87 -5.48
CA MET A 71 0.95 1.28 -6.80
C MET A 71 -0.30 0.42 -6.99
N ARG A 72 -0.85 0.38 -8.20
CA ARG A 72 -2.00 -0.46 -8.51
C ARG A 72 -1.62 -1.94 -8.43
N THR A 73 -2.42 -2.70 -7.68
CA THR A 73 -2.31 -4.14 -7.52
C THR A 73 -3.53 -4.85 -8.13
N THR A 74 -3.39 -6.14 -8.40
CA THR A 74 -4.51 -7.00 -8.82
C THR A 74 -5.01 -7.75 -7.60
N THR A 75 -6.27 -7.58 -7.24
CA THR A 75 -6.89 -8.35 -6.15
C THR A 75 -7.52 -9.62 -6.69
N ILE A 76 -7.23 -10.74 -6.06
CA ILE A 76 -7.85 -12.04 -6.32
C ILE A 76 -8.97 -12.23 -5.31
N TYR A 77 -10.15 -12.58 -5.81
CA TYR A 77 -11.37 -12.73 -5.01
C TYR A 77 -11.82 -14.19 -4.96
N ALA A 78 -12.55 -14.55 -3.90
CA ALA A 78 -13.28 -15.80 -3.84
C ALA A 78 -14.38 -15.81 -4.92
N THR A 79 -14.50 -16.91 -5.65
CA THR A 79 -15.47 -17.07 -6.75
C THR A 79 -16.80 -17.65 -6.28
N GLU A 80 -16.84 -18.18 -5.06
CA GLU A 80 -18.03 -18.71 -4.40
C GLU A 80 -17.82 -18.77 -2.88
N ASP A 81 -18.87 -19.10 -2.13
CA ASP A 81 -18.84 -19.25 -0.68
C ASP A 81 -18.02 -20.49 -0.31
N ALA A 82 -17.01 -20.32 0.54
CA ALA A 82 -16.06 -21.36 0.87
C ALA A 82 -15.36 -21.14 2.22
N THR A 83 -14.65 -22.17 2.69
CA THR A 83 -13.74 -22.07 3.85
C THR A 83 -12.29 -22.20 3.40
N VAL A 84 -11.42 -21.30 3.82
CA VAL A 84 -9.98 -21.35 3.53
C VAL A 84 -9.36 -22.57 4.24
N GLN A 85 -8.81 -23.52 3.46
CA GLN A 85 -8.18 -24.74 3.99
C GLN A 85 -6.68 -24.61 4.14
N ALA A 86 -6.02 -23.98 3.17
CA ALA A 86 -4.58 -23.79 3.18
C ALA A 86 -4.18 -22.53 2.42
N ILE A 87 -3.09 -21.92 2.85
CA ILE A 87 -2.44 -20.79 2.21
C ILE A 87 -1.02 -21.24 1.90
N TYR A 88 -0.63 -21.23 0.62
CA TYR A 88 0.66 -21.74 0.15
C TYR A 88 1.66 -20.62 -0.13
N CYS A 89 1.24 -19.36 -0.02
CA CYS A 89 2.04 -18.19 -0.33
C CYS A 89 2.13 -17.22 0.85
N ALA A 90 3.18 -16.43 0.86
CA ALA A 90 3.39 -15.28 1.74
C ALA A 90 3.69 -14.02 0.91
N ALA A 91 3.66 -12.86 1.55
CA ALA A 91 4.08 -11.61 0.92
C ALA A 91 5.54 -11.75 0.42
N GLY A 92 5.81 -11.30 -0.80
CA GLY A 92 7.09 -11.42 -1.48
C GLY A 92 7.26 -12.66 -2.37
N ASP A 93 6.42 -13.68 -2.25
CA ASP A 93 6.52 -14.90 -3.06
C ASP A 93 6.16 -14.68 -4.54
N ASP A 94 6.82 -15.42 -5.44
CA ASP A 94 6.42 -15.51 -6.84
C ASP A 94 5.16 -16.39 -6.95
N ALA A 95 4.04 -15.74 -7.32
CA ALA A 95 2.73 -16.40 -7.42
C ALA A 95 2.72 -17.53 -8.46
N THR A 96 3.45 -17.37 -9.56
CA THR A 96 3.53 -18.39 -10.63
C THR A 96 4.29 -19.62 -10.16
N ALA A 97 5.40 -19.44 -9.48
CA ALA A 97 6.19 -20.53 -8.91
C ALA A 97 5.41 -21.32 -7.85
N VAL A 98 4.72 -20.61 -6.95
CA VAL A 98 3.86 -21.22 -5.93
C VAL A 98 2.70 -21.99 -6.56
N ALA A 99 1.99 -21.37 -7.52
CA ALA A 99 0.87 -22.02 -8.21
C ALA A 99 1.32 -23.27 -9.00
N THR A 100 2.49 -23.25 -9.61
CA THR A 100 3.06 -24.42 -10.30
C THR A 100 3.33 -25.58 -9.33
N ARG A 101 3.79 -25.25 -8.12
CA ARG A 101 4.14 -26.28 -7.11
C ARG A 101 2.92 -26.87 -6.40
N TYR A 102 1.92 -26.06 -6.06
CA TYR A 102 0.79 -26.44 -5.21
C TYR A 102 -0.57 -26.46 -5.94
N GLY A 103 -0.61 -26.08 -7.21
CA GLY A 103 -1.84 -25.96 -7.99
C GLY A 103 -2.58 -24.62 -7.80
N GLY A 104 -2.09 -23.74 -6.92
CA GLY A 104 -2.65 -22.42 -6.64
C GLY A 104 -2.01 -21.78 -5.42
N LEU A 105 -2.49 -20.61 -5.03
CA LEU A 105 -1.97 -19.79 -3.93
C LEU A 105 -2.72 -20.03 -2.63
N ILE A 106 -4.05 -20.19 -2.73
CA ILE A 106 -4.94 -20.47 -1.59
C ILE A 106 -5.88 -21.59 -2.00
N ALA A 107 -5.97 -22.62 -1.15
CA ALA A 107 -6.90 -23.72 -1.29
C ALA A 107 -8.14 -23.46 -0.42
N MET A 108 -9.32 -23.62 -1.00
CA MET A 108 -10.59 -23.37 -0.32
C MET A 108 -11.54 -24.56 -0.51
N ARG A 109 -12.24 -24.92 0.54
CA ARG A 109 -13.31 -25.92 0.49
C ARG A 109 -14.62 -25.19 0.23
N PRO A 110 -15.36 -25.48 -0.86
CA PRO A 110 -16.66 -24.90 -1.11
C PRO A 110 -17.64 -25.24 0.03
N GLU A 111 -18.57 -24.34 0.33
CA GLU A 111 -19.59 -24.56 1.37
C GLU A 111 -20.46 -25.77 1.01
N SER A 112 -20.83 -25.89 -0.26
CA SER A 112 -21.46 -27.10 -0.79
C SER A 112 -20.39 -28.13 -1.19
N GLU A 113 -20.14 -29.13 -0.32
CA GLU A 113 -19.08 -30.12 -0.55
C GLU A 113 -19.41 -31.16 -1.63
N TRP A 114 -20.68 -31.31 -1.99
CA TRP A 114 -21.16 -32.41 -2.81
C TRP A 114 -21.74 -31.93 -4.12
N VAL A 115 -21.52 -32.72 -5.17
CA VAL A 115 -22.08 -32.54 -6.49
C VAL A 115 -22.59 -33.89 -6.99
N ILE A 116 -23.71 -33.89 -7.70
CA ILE A 116 -24.27 -35.09 -8.31
C ILE A 116 -24.02 -35.00 -9.81
N ALA A 117 -23.29 -36.00 -10.36
CA ALA A 117 -23.19 -36.20 -11.79
C ALA A 117 -24.42 -37.02 -12.23
N GLY A 118 -25.39 -36.32 -12.82
CA GLY A 118 -26.66 -36.88 -13.26
C GLY A 118 -26.73 -37.14 -14.77
N SER A 119 -27.60 -38.09 -15.16
CA SER A 119 -27.88 -38.34 -16.58
C SER A 119 -29.37 -38.55 -16.82
N ILE A 120 -29.89 -37.95 -17.91
CA ILE A 120 -31.27 -38.14 -18.35
C ILE A 120 -31.53 -39.50 -18.99
N THR A 121 -30.50 -40.28 -19.27
CA THR A 121 -30.66 -41.61 -19.90
C THR A 121 -31.51 -42.57 -19.08
N THR A 122 -31.62 -42.34 -17.77
CA THR A 122 -32.40 -43.12 -16.80
C THR A 122 -33.67 -42.36 -16.35
N ALA A 123 -34.08 -41.32 -17.06
CA ALA A 123 -35.31 -40.58 -16.78
C ALA A 123 -36.55 -41.41 -17.04
N TYR A 124 -37.64 -41.12 -16.34
CA TYR A 124 -38.94 -41.67 -16.66
C TYR A 124 -39.35 -41.22 -18.08
N ASP A 125 -39.93 -42.11 -18.86
CA ASP A 125 -40.25 -41.86 -20.27
C ASP A 125 -41.40 -40.86 -20.44
N LYS A 126 -41.05 -39.60 -20.24
CA LYS A 126 -41.92 -38.44 -20.45
C LYS A 126 -41.07 -37.37 -21.15
N ARG A 127 -41.66 -36.70 -22.17
CA ARG A 127 -40.94 -35.75 -22.99
C ARG A 127 -40.21 -34.67 -22.16
N ASP A 128 -40.90 -34.13 -21.14
CA ASP A 128 -40.37 -33.04 -20.31
C ASP A 128 -39.18 -33.47 -19.46
N ASN A 129 -39.07 -34.78 -19.13
CA ASN A 129 -37.95 -35.30 -18.34
C ASN A 129 -36.63 -35.48 -19.13
N ARG A 130 -36.71 -35.31 -20.46
CA ARG A 130 -35.55 -35.41 -21.35
C ARG A 130 -34.80 -34.08 -21.52
N VAL A 131 -35.25 -33.02 -20.88
CA VAL A 131 -34.65 -31.69 -20.90
C VAL A 131 -34.45 -31.25 -19.46
N VAL A 132 -33.24 -30.85 -19.10
CA VAL A 132 -32.91 -30.26 -17.79
C VAL A 132 -32.24 -28.94 -18.07
N ASP A 133 -32.63 -27.89 -17.34
CA ASP A 133 -32.08 -26.55 -17.55
C ASP A 133 -31.12 -26.13 -16.42
N VAL A 134 -30.12 -25.33 -16.77
CA VAL A 134 -29.22 -24.72 -15.77
C VAL A 134 -30.03 -23.79 -14.86
N GLY A 135 -29.79 -23.90 -13.54
CA GLY A 135 -30.53 -23.15 -12.52
C GLY A 135 -31.77 -23.84 -12.01
N GLU A 136 -32.22 -24.96 -12.66
CA GLU A 136 -33.33 -25.75 -12.19
C GLU A 136 -33.07 -26.36 -10.82
N THR A 137 -34.11 -26.35 -9.94
CA THR A 137 -34.04 -27.04 -8.64
C THR A 137 -34.54 -28.47 -8.78
N LEU A 138 -33.67 -29.43 -8.41
CA LEU A 138 -33.99 -30.85 -8.38
C LEU A 138 -34.09 -31.37 -6.95
N TYR A 139 -34.97 -32.35 -6.77
CA TYR A 139 -35.18 -33.09 -5.52
C TYR A 139 -34.61 -34.51 -5.70
N PHE A 140 -33.90 -35.01 -4.72
CA PHE A 140 -33.30 -36.33 -4.86
C PHE A 140 -33.54 -37.22 -3.64
N ARG A 141 -33.45 -38.51 -3.88
CA ARG A 141 -33.61 -39.54 -2.89
C ARG A 141 -32.54 -40.62 -3.13
N SER A 142 -31.89 -41.02 -2.04
CA SER A 142 -30.99 -42.17 -2.05
C SER A 142 -31.70 -43.48 -2.45
N ASN A 143 -30.98 -44.30 -3.19
CA ASN A 143 -31.39 -45.67 -3.51
C ASN A 143 -30.98 -46.69 -2.44
N LYS A 144 -30.21 -46.27 -1.41
CA LYS A 144 -29.82 -47.07 -0.26
C LYS A 144 -30.97 -47.22 0.76
N GLU A 145 -30.89 -48.23 1.64
CA GLU A 145 -31.73 -48.32 2.84
C GLU A 145 -31.47 -47.11 3.73
N GLY A 146 -32.56 -46.52 4.31
CA GLY A 146 -32.48 -45.24 5.04
C GLY A 146 -32.94 -44.02 4.23
N ARG A 147 -32.89 -44.06 2.92
CA ARG A 147 -33.49 -43.12 1.95
C ARG A 147 -33.27 -41.65 2.26
N SER A 148 -32.03 -41.26 2.47
CA SER A 148 -31.68 -39.81 2.57
C SER A 148 -32.26 -39.04 1.41
N VAL A 149 -32.79 -37.86 1.72
CA VAL A 149 -33.42 -36.97 0.74
C VAL A 149 -32.72 -35.62 0.76
N GLY A 150 -32.74 -34.94 -0.37
CA GLY A 150 -32.11 -33.62 -0.49
C GLY A 150 -32.68 -32.82 -1.64
N THR A 151 -32.11 -31.63 -1.78
CA THR A 151 -32.38 -30.70 -2.88
C THR A 151 -31.08 -30.16 -3.42
N GLY A 152 -31.06 -29.81 -4.69
CA GLY A 152 -29.91 -29.20 -5.33
C GLY A 152 -30.31 -28.37 -6.53
N ARG A 153 -29.34 -27.65 -7.05
CA ARG A 153 -29.48 -26.78 -8.22
C ARG A 153 -28.62 -27.30 -9.36
N VAL A 154 -29.17 -27.34 -10.55
CA VAL A 154 -28.42 -27.69 -11.75
C VAL A 154 -27.44 -26.55 -12.08
N THR A 155 -26.15 -26.88 -12.16
CA THR A 155 -25.06 -25.92 -12.42
C THR A 155 -24.49 -26.03 -13.82
N MET A 156 -24.61 -27.19 -14.44
CA MET A 156 -24.12 -27.44 -15.80
C MET A 156 -24.99 -28.49 -16.50
N VAL A 157 -25.18 -28.33 -17.81
CA VAL A 157 -25.83 -29.31 -18.67
C VAL A 157 -24.95 -29.50 -19.92
N SER A 158 -24.69 -30.77 -20.27
CA SER A 158 -23.90 -31.13 -21.47
C SER A 158 -24.46 -32.39 -22.11
N GLY A 159 -25.23 -32.21 -23.17
CA GLY A 159 -25.93 -33.31 -23.85
C GLY A 159 -26.92 -34.03 -22.92
N THR A 160 -26.68 -35.31 -22.64
CA THR A 160 -27.49 -36.12 -21.73
C THR A 160 -27.05 -36.06 -20.28
N GLU A 161 -25.92 -35.42 -20.00
CA GLU A 161 -25.33 -35.32 -18.67
C GLU A 161 -25.58 -33.93 -18.06
N TYR A 162 -25.74 -33.88 -16.75
CA TYR A 162 -25.88 -32.65 -16.00
C TYR A 162 -25.24 -32.74 -14.61
N MET A 163 -24.83 -31.60 -14.07
CA MET A 163 -24.26 -31.51 -12.72
C MET A 163 -25.22 -30.78 -11.81
N VAL A 164 -25.43 -31.31 -10.61
CA VAL A 164 -26.32 -30.74 -9.60
C VAL A 164 -25.51 -30.46 -8.34
N GLU A 165 -25.43 -29.20 -7.95
CA GLU A 165 -24.89 -28.81 -6.65
C GLU A 165 -25.88 -29.21 -5.55
N VAL A 166 -25.41 -29.91 -4.52
CA VAL A 166 -26.23 -30.34 -3.40
C VAL A 166 -26.40 -29.15 -2.44
N LEU A 167 -27.66 -28.70 -2.24
CA LEU A 167 -28.00 -27.61 -1.31
C LEU A 167 -28.43 -28.13 0.05
N THR A 168 -29.11 -29.29 0.10
CA THR A 168 -29.54 -29.92 1.34
C THR A 168 -29.44 -31.44 1.25
N GLY A 169 -29.28 -32.09 2.40
CA GLY A 169 -29.18 -33.54 2.52
C GLY A 169 -27.73 -33.99 2.80
N GLU A 170 -27.62 -35.13 3.47
CA GLU A 170 -26.34 -35.77 3.78
C GLU A 170 -26.21 -37.06 2.94
N PHE A 171 -25.11 -37.16 2.20
CA PHE A 171 -24.83 -38.25 1.27
C PHE A 171 -23.39 -38.69 1.35
N GLU A 172 -23.13 -39.91 0.91
CA GLU A 172 -21.79 -40.46 0.84
C GLU A 172 -21.22 -40.41 -0.59
N PRO A 173 -19.90 -40.25 -0.77
CA PRO A 173 -19.25 -40.36 -2.07
C PRO A 173 -19.59 -41.70 -2.74
N GLY A 174 -19.96 -41.66 -4.04
CA GLY A 174 -20.32 -42.83 -4.82
C GLY A 174 -21.77 -43.27 -4.62
N GLU A 175 -22.55 -42.62 -3.78
CA GLU A 175 -23.97 -42.92 -3.59
C GLU A 175 -24.77 -42.61 -4.84
N ILE A 176 -25.68 -43.50 -5.21
CA ILE A 176 -26.55 -43.34 -6.37
C ILE A 176 -27.89 -42.74 -5.90
N LEU A 177 -28.25 -41.59 -6.47
CA LEU A 177 -29.49 -40.90 -6.20
C LEU A 177 -30.40 -40.94 -7.41
N SER A 178 -31.71 -41.01 -7.16
CA SER A 178 -32.76 -40.73 -8.14
C SER A 178 -33.11 -39.25 -8.02
N LEU A 179 -33.16 -38.53 -9.14
CA LEU A 179 -33.40 -37.09 -9.22
C LEU A 179 -34.76 -36.82 -9.82
N PHE A 180 -35.49 -35.87 -9.21
CA PHE A 180 -36.88 -35.58 -9.52
C PHE A 180 -37.06 -34.08 -9.66
N ARG A 181 -38.03 -33.70 -10.51
CA ARG A 181 -38.42 -32.30 -10.68
C ARG A 181 -39.37 -31.81 -9.60
N ASP A 182 -40.17 -32.71 -9.06
CA ASP A 182 -41.12 -32.39 -8.01
C ASP A 182 -40.61 -32.73 -6.59
N LYS A 183 -41.07 -31.98 -5.58
CA LYS A 183 -40.65 -32.16 -4.17
C LYS A 183 -41.15 -33.48 -3.55
N ASN A 184 -42.24 -34.07 -4.10
CA ASN A 184 -42.79 -35.33 -3.62
C ASN A 184 -42.05 -36.53 -4.19
N ARG A 185 -41.11 -36.30 -5.14
CA ARG A 185 -40.31 -37.35 -5.79
C ARG A 185 -41.14 -38.41 -6.46
N THR A 186 -42.14 -37.98 -7.20
CA THR A 186 -43.05 -38.84 -7.94
C THR A 186 -42.30 -39.52 -9.08
N ALA A 187 -42.55 -40.80 -9.28
CA ALA A 187 -41.83 -41.61 -10.27
C ALA A 187 -41.92 -41.01 -11.72
N SER A 188 -43.13 -40.47 -12.08
CA SER A 188 -43.36 -39.84 -13.39
C SER A 188 -42.56 -38.55 -13.63
N ASP A 189 -41.98 -37.95 -12.60
CA ASP A 189 -41.22 -36.71 -12.66
C ASP A 189 -39.70 -36.96 -12.39
N GLN A 190 -39.26 -38.20 -12.49
CA GLN A 190 -37.85 -38.59 -12.41
C GLN A 190 -37.13 -38.12 -13.68
N VAL A 191 -36.16 -37.21 -13.53
CA VAL A 191 -35.34 -36.66 -14.59
C VAL A 191 -33.98 -37.41 -14.76
N GLY A 192 -33.77 -38.45 -13.96
CA GLY A 192 -32.64 -39.30 -14.11
C GLY A 192 -32.09 -39.87 -12.80
N ARG A 193 -30.91 -40.43 -12.90
CA ARG A 193 -30.10 -40.86 -11.75
C ARG A 193 -28.74 -40.21 -11.84
N GLY A 194 -28.11 -40.03 -10.70
CA GLY A 194 -26.77 -39.48 -10.62
C GLY A 194 -25.96 -40.07 -9.47
N VAL A 195 -24.66 -39.91 -9.55
CA VAL A 195 -23.70 -40.35 -8.54
C VAL A 195 -23.20 -39.12 -7.76
N VAL A 196 -23.19 -39.27 -6.44
CA VAL A 196 -22.64 -38.24 -5.54
C VAL A 196 -21.11 -38.24 -5.62
N ASN A 197 -20.54 -37.12 -5.94
CA ASN A 197 -19.10 -36.91 -5.95
C ASN A 197 -18.73 -35.74 -5.02
N ARG A 198 -17.55 -35.78 -4.45
CA ARG A 198 -17.02 -34.64 -3.71
C ARG A 198 -16.59 -33.58 -4.70
N ARG A 199 -16.93 -32.31 -4.42
CA ARG A 199 -16.43 -31.17 -5.21
C ARG A 199 -14.93 -31.03 -5.02
N ASN A 200 -14.26 -30.61 -6.07
CA ASN A 200 -12.85 -30.28 -6.02
C ASN A 200 -12.61 -29.08 -5.13
N THR A 201 -11.44 -29.06 -4.49
CA THR A 201 -10.92 -27.89 -3.79
C THR A 201 -10.82 -26.72 -4.77
N LEU A 202 -11.32 -25.57 -4.38
CA LEU A 202 -11.18 -24.34 -5.14
C LEU A 202 -9.78 -23.79 -4.93
N MET A 203 -9.13 -23.42 -6.02
CA MET A 203 -7.79 -22.85 -5.96
C MET A 203 -7.78 -21.42 -6.46
N ALA A 204 -7.38 -20.49 -5.59
CA ALA A 204 -7.09 -19.13 -6.03
C ALA A 204 -5.74 -19.13 -6.77
N VAL A 205 -5.73 -18.60 -7.99
CA VAL A 205 -4.55 -18.53 -8.86
C VAL A 205 -4.31 -17.09 -9.33
N GLY A 206 -3.08 -16.77 -9.68
CA GLY A 206 -2.72 -15.47 -10.23
C GLY A 206 -1.26 -15.46 -10.68
N GLN A 207 -0.83 -14.34 -11.25
CA GLN A 207 0.53 -14.13 -11.76
C GLN A 207 1.16 -12.88 -11.14
N GLY A 208 2.48 -12.85 -11.06
CA GLY A 208 3.25 -11.77 -10.45
C GLY A 208 3.77 -12.15 -9.08
N ARG A 209 3.96 -11.16 -8.22
CA ARG A 209 4.44 -11.33 -6.86
C ARG A 209 3.31 -11.10 -5.86
N VAL A 210 3.26 -11.86 -4.79
CA VAL A 210 2.27 -11.68 -3.72
C VAL A 210 2.63 -10.40 -2.95
N ALA A 211 1.74 -9.41 -2.98
CA ALA A 211 1.89 -8.18 -2.21
C ALA A 211 1.39 -8.37 -0.77
N GLU A 212 0.22 -9.01 -0.64
CA GLU A 212 -0.43 -9.21 0.66
C GLU A 212 -1.41 -10.38 0.60
N VAL A 213 -1.53 -11.13 1.68
CA VAL A 213 -2.57 -12.15 1.91
C VAL A 213 -3.57 -11.59 2.91
N LEU A 214 -4.86 -11.54 2.51
CA LEU A 214 -5.93 -10.85 3.24
C LEU A 214 -6.77 -11.77 4.11
N VAL A 215 -6.56 -13.09 4.01
CA VAL A 215 -7.32 -14.11 4.73
C VAL A 215 -6.40 -15.04 5.52
N LYS A 216 -7.00 -15.81 6.45
CA LYS A 216 -6.31 -16.81 7.28
C LYS A 216 -6.94 -18.18 7.06
N VAL A 217 -6.19 -19.23 7.37
CA VAL A 217 -6.70 -20.60 7.38
C VAL A 217 -7.85 -20.70 8.39
N GLY A 218 -8.98 -21.27 7.94
CA GLY A 218 -10.22 -21.38 8.71
C GLY A 218 -11.23 -20.27 8.45
N ASP A 219 -10.86 -19.19 7.76
CA ASP A 219 -11.82 -18.11 7.44
C ASP A 219 -12.92 -18.61 6.50
N GLN A 220 -14.16 -18.20 6.79
CA GLN A 220 -15.30 -18.36 5.90
C GLN A 220 -15.36 -17.15 4.96
N VAL A 221 -15.23 -17.38 3.68
CA VAL A 221 -15.27 -16.37 2.63
C VAL A 221 -16.52 -16.51 1.78
N LYS A 222 -17.08 -15.40 1.35
CA LYS A 222 -18.20 -15.35 0.42
C LYS A 222 -17.72 -15.01 -0.98
N ASN A 223 -18.52 -15.32 -1.99
CA ASN A 223 -18.28 -14.86 -3.35
C ASN A 223 -17.99 -13.34 -3.35
N GLY A 224 -16.86 -12.96 -3.97
CA GLY A 224 -16.40 -11.57 -4.01
C GLY A 224 -15.56 -11.13 -2.80
N THR A 225 -15.29 -12.00 -1.82
CA THR A 225 -14.37 -11.67 -0.71
C THR A 225 -12.94 -11.58 -1.25
N PRO A 226 -12.19 -10.49 -0.98
CA PRO A 226 -10.80 -10.37 -1.39
C PRO A 226 -9.93 -11.37 -0.61
N LEU A 227 -9.10 -12.13 -1.33
CA LEU A 227 -8.25 -13.19 -0.77
C LEU A 227 -6.79 -12.75 -0.65
N LEU A 228 -6.25 -12.15 -1.68
CA LEU A 228 -4.88 -11.66 -1.73
C LEU A 228 -4.71 -10.57 -2.80
N ARG A 229 -3.66 -9.79 -2.65
CA ARG A 229 -3.23 -8.79 -3.65
C ARG A 229 -1.95 -9.24 -4.33
N LEU A 230 -1.91 -9.07 -5.65
CA LEU A 230 -0.74 -9.35 -6.49
C LEU A 230 -0.23 -8.05 -7.10
N MET A 231 1.09 -7.94 -7.19
CA MET A 231 1.78 -6.86 -7.89
C MET A 231 2.59 -7.42 -9.05
N PRO A 232 2.97 -6.61 -10.05
CA PRO A 232 3.92 -7.01 -11.07
C PRO A 232 5.24 -7.51 -10.44
N THR A 233 5.96 -8.35 -11.16
CA THR A 233 7.27 -8.82 -10.71
C THR A 233 8.23 -7.63 -10.64
N ALA A 234 8.87 -7.43 -9.48
CA ALA A 234 9.88 -6.41 -9.23
C ALA A 234 11.27 -7.05 -9.14
N THR A 235 12.32 -6.29 -9.50
CA THR A 235 13.70 -6.77 -9.34
C THR A 235 14.11 -6.79 -7.86
N THR A 236 13.50 -5.93 -7.03
CA THR A 236 13.75 -5.86 -5.58
C THR A 236 12.86 -6.86 -4.84
N PRO A 237 13.41 -7.79 -4.06
CA PRO A 237 12.62 -8.80 -3.32
C PRO A 237 11.59 -8.20 -2.35
N ASP A 238 11.94 -7.12 -1.68
CA ASP A 238 11.13 -6.48 -0.63
C ASP A 238 10.27 -5.32 -1.15
N ALA A 239 10.05 -5.24 -2.47
CA ALA A 239 9.22 -4.19 -3.07
C ALA A 239 7.79 -4.25 -2.51
N SER A 240 7.33 -3.12 -1.95
CA SER A 240 5.95 -2.93 -1.49
C SER A 240 5.16 -2.08 -2.49
N PRO A 241 3.88 -2.36 -2.73
CA PRO A 241 3.03 -1.47 -3.53
C PRO A 241 2.74 -0.15 -2.81
N ASP A 242 2.80 -0.12 -1.48
CA ASP A 242 2.57 1.06 -0.67
C ASP A 242 3.92 1.68 -0.27
N ILE A 243 4.12 2.93 -0.66
CA ILE A 243 5.35 3.70 -0.47
C ILE A 243 5.10 4.71 0.63
N THR A 244 5.75 4.53 1.78
CA THR A 244 5.59 5.38 2.96
C THR A 244 6.81 6.27 3.17
N ALA A 245 6.63 7.41 3.83
CA ALA A 245 7.72 8.27 4.22
C ALA A 245 8.56 7.61 5.32
N ALA A 246 9.87 7.55 5.10
CA ALA A 246 10.79 7.01 6.10
C ALA A 246 11.08 8.00 7.24
N GLN A 247 10.94 9.31 6.99
CA GLN A 247 11.27 10.40 7.90
C GLN A 247 10.29 11.56 7.71
N ASN A 248 10.26 12.47 8.69
CA ASN A 248 9.51 13.73 8.58
C ASN A 248 10.17 14.65 7.55
N GLY A 249 9.37 15.34 6.77
CA GLY A 249 9.88 16.26 5.75
C GLY A 249 8.78 17.08 5.07
N VAL A 250 9.19 17.74 4.02
CA VAL A 250 8.31 18.51 3.11
C VAL A 250 8.49 17.97 1.70
N ILE A 251 7.41 17.78 0.97
CA ILE A 251 7.49 17.43 -0.45
C ILE A 251 8.05 18.63 -1.23
N GLY A 252 9.33 18.55 -1.60
CA GLY A 252 10.00 19.62 -2.34
C GLY A 252 9.67 19.59 -3.82
N THR A 253 9.61 18.40 -4.41
CA THR A 253 9.29 18.21 -5.84
C THR A 253 8.39 17.01 -5.99
N LEU A 254 7.35 17.15 -6.78
CA LEU A 254 6.46 16.07 -7.22
C LEU A 254 6.68 15.86 -8.72
N ALA A 255 7.23 14.68 -9.09
CA ALA A 255 7.65 14.38 -10.46
C ALA A 255 6.59 13.61 -11.27
N VAL A 256 5.46 13.25 -10.65
CA VAL A 256 4.42 12.39 -11.23
C VAL A 256 3.02 12.94 -10.98
N GLN A 257 2.05 12.44 -11.74
CA GLN A 257 0.64 12.76 -11.60
C GLN A 257 -0.18 11.57 -11.11
N PRO A 258 -1.33 11.80 -10.44
CA PRO A 258 -2.26 10.74 -10.06
C PRO A 258 -2.67 9.87 -11.24
N GLY A 259 -2.58 8.54 -11.10
CA GLY A 259 -2.93 7.59 -12.15
C GLY A 259 -1.88 7.43 -13.25
N GLN A 260 -0.72 8.07 -13.15
CA GLN A 260 0.36 7.96 -14.13
C GLN A 260 0.97 6.56 -14.12
N GLN A 261 1.36 6.09 -15.31
CA GLN A 261 2.21 4.91 -15.46
C GLN A 261 3.68 5.31 -15.20
N VAL A 262 4.35 4.53 -14.37
CA VAL A 262 5.75 4.75 -13.97
C VAL A 262 6.57 3.49 -14.19
N TYR A 263 7.89 3.66 -14.28
CA TYR A 263 8.86 2.57 -14.41
C TYR A 263 9.62 2.39 -13.09
N GLU A 264 10.09 1.18 -12.84
CA GLU A 264 10.93 0.88 -11.68
C GLU A 264 12.14 1.82 -11.60
N GLY A 265 12.40 2.40 -10.41
CA GLY A 265 13.42 3.39 -10.18
C GLY A 265 13.10 4.81 -10.62
N GLN A 266 11.96 5.05 -11.28
CA GLN A 266 11.53 6.41 -11.64
C GLN A 266 11.28 7.27 -10.41
N LEU A 267 11.79 8.51 -10.42
CA LEU A 267 11.53 9.49 -9.35
C LEU A 267 10.04 9.82 -9.30
N LEU A 268 9.45 9.69 -8.13
CA LEU A 268 8.06 10.07 -7.84
C LEU A 268 7.99 11.43 -7.15
N ALA A 269 8.78 11.59 -6.10
CA ALA A 269 8.88 12.84 -5.35
C ALA A 269 10.26 12.97 -4.69
N ARG A 270 10.63 14.20 -4.33
CA ARG A 270 11.76 14.47 -3.44
C ARG A 270 11.23 14.98 -2.12
N LEU A 271 11.54 14.27 -1.05
CA LEU A 271 11.23 14.66 0.32
C LEU A 271 12.40 15.43 0.93
N MET A 272 12.20 16.70 1.19
CA MET A 272 13.16 17.56 1.88
C MET A 272 13.07 17.33 3.37
N LEU A 273 14.17 16.91 4.01
CA LEU A 273 14.17 16.58 5.43
C LEU A 273 14.29 17.86 6.27
N VAL A 274 13.46 17.96 7.30
CA VAL A 274 13.44 19.12 8.21
C VAL A 274 14.27 18.92 9.48
N ASP A 275 15.14 17.92 9.50
CA ASP A 275 16.06 17.63 10.60
C ASP A 275 17.17 18.68 10.72
N LYS A 276 17.68 19.15 9.56
CA LYS A 276 18.70 20.18 9.44
C LYS A 276 18.35 21.17 8.34
N LEU A 277 18.37 22.44 8.70
CA LEU A 277 18.13 23.55 7.79
C LEU A 277 19.39 24.39 7.60
N GLU A 278 19.54 24.96 6.42
CA GLU A 278 20.57 25.90 6.06
C GLU A 278 20.01 27.11 5.34
N VAL A 279 20.71 28.22 5.40
CA VAL A 279 20.50 29.36 4.49
C VAL A 279 21.57 29.31 3.42
N VAL A 280 21.14 29.25 2.16
CA VAL A 280 22.04 29.43 1.02
C VAL A 280 22.05 30.91 0.66
N ALA A 281 23.07 31.62 1.11
CA ALA A 281 23.23 33.05 0.89
C ALA A 281 24.08 33.36 -0.34
N GLN A 282 23.71 34.40 -1.08
CA GLN A 282 24.50 34.91 -2.21
C GLN A 282 25.44 35.99 -1.72
N VAL A 283 26.69 35.67 -1.52
CA VAL A 283 27.73 36.56 -0.98
C VAL A 283 28.57 37.11 -2.10
N ASP A 284 28.75 38.45 -2.14
CA ASP A 284 29.60 39.08 -3.15
C ASP A 284 31.09 38.77 -2.89
N GLU A 285 31.91 38.85 -3.94
CA GLU A 285 33.35 38.54 -3.92
C GLU A 285 34.10 39.41 -2.90
N VAL A 286 33.69 40.66 -2.67
CA VAL A 286 34.37 41.57 -1.75
C VAL A 286 34.23 41.11 -0.30
N ASN A 287 33.06 40.60 0.06
CA ASN A 287 32.74 40.14 1.41
C ASN A 287 33.24 38.71 1.66
N LEU A 288 33.43 37.89 0.61
CA LEU A 288 33.83 36.50 0.70
C LEU A 288 35.24 36.35 1.34
N LYS A 289 36.13 37.28 1.15
CA LYS A 289 37.52 37.28 1.72
C LYS A 289 37.53 37.26 3.26
N ASN A 290 36.45 37.69 3.91
CA ASN A 290 36.32 37.81 5.36
C ASN A 290 35.58 36.59 5.97
N LEU A 291 35.23 35.61 5.15
CA LEU A 291 34.40 34.47 5.56
C LEU A 291 35.12 33.15 5.38
N TYR A 292 35.08 32.29 6.39
CA TYR A 292 35.70 30.97 6.39
C TYR A 292 34.71 29.90 6.82
N VAL A 293 34.88 28.68 6.34
CA VAL A 293 34.13 27.52 6.82
C VAL A 293 34.39 27.34 8.32
N GLY A 294 33.30 27.18 9.09
CA GLY A 294 33.31 27.12 10.55
C GLY A 294 32.98 28.44 11.23
N ASP A 295 32.95 29.56 10.50
CA ASP A 295 32.59 30.85 11.07
C ASP A 295 31.12 30.88 11.52
N LYS A 296 30.89 31.56 12.64
CA LYS A 296 29.53 31.84 13.12
C LYS A 296 29.08 33.19 12.59
N VAL A 297 27.88 33.20 12.03
CA VAL A 297 27.24 34.40 11.44
C VAL A 297 25.84 34.57 12.04
N SER A 298 25.39 35.81 12.10
CA SER A 298 24.01 36.12 12.47
C SER A 298 23.09 36.02 11.25
N VAL A 299 21.91 35.46 11.45
CA VAL A 299 20.89 35.28 10.41
C VAL A 299 19.56 35.81 10.92
N THR A 300 18.86 36.62 10.12
CA THR A 300 17.48 36.99 10.37
C THR A 300 16.60 36.49 9.24
N LEU A 301 15.34 36.17 9.56
CA LEU A 301 14.35 35.85 8.53
C LEU A 301 13.58 37.13 8.18
N ASP A 302 13.31 37.36 6.90
CA ASP A 302 12.56 38.54 6.45
C ASP A 302 11.14 38.58 7.05
N MET A 303 10.59 37.44 7.44
CA MET A 303 9.29 37.30 8.12
C MET A 303 9.36 37.71 9.60
N ASP A 304 10.53 37.70 10.24
CA ASP A 304 10.76 38.06 11.65
C ASP A 304 12.20 38.55 11.86
N GLU A 305 12.46 39.80 11.49
CA GLU A 305 13.77 40.46 11.62
C GLU A 305 14.20 40.67 13.08
N SER A 306 13.26 40.59 14.01
CA SER A 306 13.56 40.80 15.44
C SER A 306 14.23 39.56 16.07
N ASN A 307 14.09 38.41 15.47
CA ASN A 307 14.65 37.13 15.93
C ASN A 307 15.99 36.84 15.23
N VAL A 308 17.09 37.12 15.90
CA VAL A 308 18.42 36.88 15.39
C VAL A 308 18.87 35.47 15.70
N LEU A 309 19.01 34.65 14.65
CA LEU A 309 19.50 33.28 14.73
C LEU A 309 21.01 33.23 14.59
N THR A 310 21.65 32.21 15.13
CA THR A 310 23.06 31.91 14.90
C THR A 310 23.17 30.81 13.85
N GLY A 311 23.93 31.07 12.79
CA GLY A 311 24.29 30.07 11.78
C GLY A 311 25.79 29.78 11.80
N THR A 312 26.17 28.62 11.27
CA THR A 312 27.56 28.23 11.08
C THR A 312 27.81 28.02 9.57
N VAL A 313 28.84 28.66 9.04
CA VAL A 313 29.24 28.46 7.63
C VAL A 313 29.77 27.05 7.46
N THR A 314 29.10 26.25 6.64
CA THR A 314 29.50 24.85 6.36
C THR A 314 30.21 24.69 5.04
N GLU A 315 29.85 25.52 4.05
CA GLU A 315 30.44 25.46 2.72
C GLU A 315 30.44 26.83 2.05
N ILE A 316 31.49 27.11 1.28
CA ILE A 316 31.62 28.25 0.40
C ILE A 316 31.75 27.72 -1.02
N GLY A 317 30.76 27.96 -1.87
CA GLY A 317 30.74 27.46 -3.24
C GLY A 317 31.86 28.08 -4.10
N ASN A 318 32.47 27.25 -4.92
CA ASN A 318 33.56 27.65 -5.81
C ASN A 318 33.08 28.16 -7.18
N LEU A 319 31.76 28.08 -7.46
CA LEU A 319 31.17 28.57 -8.72
C LEU A 319 30.32 29.79 -8.44
N GLY A 320 30.80 30.97 -8.84
CA GLY A 320 30.08 32.20 -8.71
C GLY A 320 29.14 32.46 -9.90
N THR A 321 28.09 33.22 -9.64
CA THR A 321 27.17 33.77 -10.66
C THR A 321 27.38 35.26 -10.79
N THR A 322 27.40 35.81 -12.01
CA THR A 322 27.56 37.24 -12.23
C THR A 322 26.17 37.89 -12.42
N VAL A 323 25.86 38.82 -11.55
CA VAL A 323 24.64 39.66 -11.64
C VAL A 323 25.04 41.14 -11.63
N GLN A 324 24.62 41.93 -12.62
CA GLN A 324 24.92 43.34 -12.73
C GLN A 324 26.41 43.72 -12.53
N ASN A 325 27.32 42.97 -13.15
CA ASN A 325 28.78 43.11 -13.05
C ASN A 325 29.41 42.78 -11.66
N ALA A 326 28.66 42.22 -10.72
CA ALA A 326 29.19 41.70 -9.46
C ALA A 326 29.14 40.19 -9.46
N ALA A 327 30.19 39.53 -8.94
CA ALA A 327 30.24 38.09 -8.77
C ALA A 327 29.71 37.70 -7.39
N TYR A 328 28.74 36.80 -7.36
CA TYR A 328 28.13 36.27 -6.15
C TYR A 328 28.43 34.78 -6.04
N PHE A 329 28.77 34.34 -4.84
CA PHE A 329 29.08 32.93 -4.52
C PHE A 329 28.07 32.40 -3.53
N PRO A 330 27.55 31.16 -3.71
CA PRO A 330 26.68 30.55 -2.74
C PRO A 330 27.47 30.18 -1.48
N VAL A 331 26.98 30.62 -0.33
CA VAL A 331 27.52 30.27 0.99
C VAL A 331 26.43 29.54 1.78
N HIS A 332 26.75 28.36 2.24
CA HIS A 332 25.86 27.51 3.02
C HIS A 332 26.07 27.78 4.50
N VAL A 333 25.00 28.13 5.19
CA VAL A 333 24.98 28.49 6.60
C VAL A 333 24.00 27.60 7.33
N GLU A 334 24.49 26.56 8.03
CA GLU A 334 23.66 25.64 8.82
C GLU A 334 23.06 26.39 10.02
N LEU A 335 21.73 26.27 10.21
CA LEU A 335 20.99 26.89 11.31
C LEU A 335 20.93 26.00 12.53
N THR A 336 20.83 26.61 13.71
CA THR A 336 20.69 25.89 14.99
C THR A 336 19.23 25.47 15.31
N THR A 337 18.26 25.90 14.48
CA THR A 337 16.84 25.59 14.62
C THR A 337 16.30 24.97 13.35
N ASN A 338 15.30 24.10 13.49
CA ASN A 338 14.58 23.46 12.39
C ASN A 338 13.10 23.86 12.29
N GLN A 339 12.68 24.89 13.05
CA GLN A 339 11.29 25.37 13.07
C GLN A 339 11.06 26.55 12.13
N ILE A 340 11.61 26.48 10.92
CA ILE A 340 11.55 27.54 9.92
C ILE A 340 10.99 26.94 8.62
N PRO A 341 10.04 27.64 7.95
CA PRO A 341 9.54 27.18 6.65
C PRO A 341 10.65 27.14 5.59
N LEU A 342 10.70 26.07 4.82
CA LEU A 342 11.57 25.97 3.63
C LEU A 342 11.15 27.03 2.60
N GLY A 343 12.13 27.62 1.94
CA GLY A 343 11.90 28.70 0.97
C GLY A 343 11.76 30.09 1.59
N ALA A 344 11.82 30.20 2.93
CA ALA A 344 11.80 31.52 3.57
C ALA A 344 13.02 32.34 3.18
N SER A 345 12.81 33.63 2.91
CA SER A 345 13.89 34.59 2.68
C SER A 345 14.60 34.91 3.99
N ALA A 346 15.92 35.04 3.91
CA ALA A 346 16.76 35.29 5.06
C ALA A 346 17.90 36.28 4.69
N SER A 347 18.35 37.01 5.69
CA SER A 347 19.49 37.91 5.60
C SER A 347 20.63 37.38 6.48
N VAL A 348 21.79 37.18 5.87
CA VAL A 348 23.02 36.68 6.55
C VAL A 348 23.96 37.85 6.77
N TYR A 349 24.36 38.10 8.01
CA TYR A 349 25.23 39.20 8.44
C TYR A 349 26.68 38.73 8.58
N ILE A 350 27.54 39.21 7.72
CA ILE A 350 28.96 38.88 7.64
C ILE A 350 29.77 40.01 8.27
N PRO A 351 30.58 39.77 9.31
CA PRO A 351 31.42 40.79 9.93
C PRO A 351 32.43 41.39 8.96
N ASN A 352 32.50 42.76 8.85
CA ASN A 352 33.38 43.46 7.95
C ASN A 352 34.87 43.48 8.40
N ASN A 353 35.13 43.19 9.69
CA ASN A 353 36.45 43.19 10.27
C ASN A 353 36.77 41.84 10.93
N LYS A 354 37.54 41.05 10.26
CA LYS A 354 38.36 39.96 10.86
C LYS A 354 39.84 40.25 10.67
#